data_f3ab9073073f78c5f646f7da6acecccc
#
_entry.id   f3ab9073073f78c5f646f7da6acecccc
#
_cell.length_a   1.000
_cell.length_b   1.000
_cell.length_c   1.000
_cell.angle_alpha   90.00
_cell.angle_beta   90.00
_cell.angle_gamma   90.00
#
_symmetry.space_group_name_H-M   'P 1'
#
loop_
_entity.id
_entity.type
_entity.pdbx_description
1 polymer ?
#
loop_
_entity_poly.entity_id
_entity_poly.type
_entity_poly.pdbx_seq_one_letter_code
_entity_poly.pdbx_strand_id
1 'polypeptide(L)'
;MNVCSKKFALLPFVFLIGWLLVTAGLAVAQVSVPTHYLGNGVNMEVVGYNDLQGRPSYMPNVQKQGSRYILYASEHVGTGAYLNPMNGKMEYDGTSILDVTDPQDPIYLKHLPSLYGPPNNEARHVRTCAGSDLPGNLYPGKYFMVRSDGQISHTLWDVTNPANPILISKLIDNLTYTHKESWDCVSGYIAMPKSSTTWKSTGSACTTIPGAGCDIAIFDLHDPYNPKYITDWGLVGQTPGSTVTPVPAMVHETVISTDSVYGTRLYGAYGISVSGDGWLQVADLGKILALGHPVATDEDILAAQIGVQKMSYEFGMHSFWPWLHIPMADFAQNYPASAGPVPGNTNPQVQDFGLASTESTNNGCVGWRAMAVVVDLNYPSEPETIANMSVPALQGKKEFDFCANDARFGSHSISEDLYLPFHNRFNAIAWFSGGVRIWDLRNPFQPVEVAWFIPNINKNTEQNCATRNGVTSCDTVVGTNNAATDDRGYVYIVDRYGSGTDVLQLTGNPKTALFNLTPP
;
A
#
# COMPACT_ATOMS: atom_id res chain seq x y z
N MET A 1 -101.10 43.17 -23.41
CA MET A 1 -100.74 42.14 -22.45
C MET A 1 -99.24 41.90 -22.58
N ASN A 2 -98.49 42.29 -21.66
CA ASN A 2 -97.01 42.27 -21.67
C ASN A 2 -96.45 40.91 -21.30
N VAL A 3 -95.61 40.39 -22.14
CA VAL A 3 -94.75 39.25 -21.78
C VAL A 3 -93.27 39.74 -21.82
N CYS A 4 -92.69 39.72 -20.67
CA CYS A 4 -91.30 40.10 -20.41
C CYS A 4 -90.35 38.93 -20.86
N SER A 5 -89.44 39.22 -21.80
CA SER A 5 -88.38 38.30 -22.20
C SER A 5 -87.08 38.64 -21.44
N LYS A 6 -86.62 37.73 -20.54
CA LYS A 6 -85.31 37.83 -19.93
C LYS A 6 -84.24 37.25 -20.84
N LYS A 7 -83.30 38.06 -21.27
CA LYS A 7 -82.08 37.60 -21.99
C LYS A 7 -81.08 37.08 -20.93
N PHE A 8 -80.66 35.81 -21.09
CA PHE A 8 -79.49 35.25 -20.40
C PHE A 8 -78.26 35.57 -21.20
N ALA A 9 -77.32 36.25 -20.56
CA ALA A 9 -75.97 36.45 -21.07
C ALA A 9 -75.08 35.28 -20.68
N LEU A 10 -74.56 34.56 -21.68
CA LEU A 10 -73.48 33.56 -21.47
C LEU A 10 -72.14 34.32 -21.41
N LEU A 11 -71.44 34.24 -20.25
CA LEU A 11 -70.03 34.57 -20.12
C LEU A 11 -69.20 33.35 -20.54
N PRO A 12 -68.13 33.50 -21.34
CA PRO A 12 -67.19 32.43 -21.61
C PRO A 12 -66.24 32.29 -20.45
N PHE A 13 -66.18 31.10 -19.82
CA PHE A 13 -65.15 30.70 -18.90
C PHE A 13 -63.87 30.42 -19.69
N VAL A 14 -62.86 31.28 -19.58
CA VAL A 14 -61.50 31.04 -20.06
C VAL A 14 -60.79 30.22 -18.98
N PHE A 15 -60.57 28.91 -19.25
CA PHE A 15 -59.67 28.09 -18.44
C PHE A 15 -58.24 28.47 -18.75
N LEU A 16 -57.60 29.26 -17.87
CA LEU A 16 -56.13 29.39 -17.81
C LEU A 16 -55.56 28.14 -17.14
N ILE A 17 -55.04 27.20 -17.95
CA ILE A 17 -54.17 26.11 -17.44
C ILE A 17 -52.81 26.70 -17.19
N GLY A 18 -52.56 27.09 -15.95
CA GLY A 18 -51.23 27.45 -15.50
C GLY A 18 -50.36 26.22 -15.40
N TRP A 19 -49.38 26.11 -16.29
CA TRP A 19 -48.29 25.13 -16.16
C TRP A 19 -47.39 25.62 -15.02
N LEU A 20 -47.55 25.03 -13.82
CA LEU A 20 -46.51 25.10 -12.77
C LEU A 20 -45.37 24.19 -13.24
N LEU A 21 -44.32 24.77 -13.80
CA LEU A 21 -43.02 24.15 -13.90
C LEU A 21 -42.45 24.02 -12.49
N VAL A 22 -42.69 22.89 -11.83
CA VAL A 22 -41.93 22.50 -10.65
C VAL A 22 -40.54 22.12 -11.16
N THR A 23 -39.61 23.05 -11.15
CA THR A 23 -38.19 22.73 -11.21
C THR A 23 -37.85 22.07 -9.88
N ALA A 24 -37.93 20.75 -9.84
CA ALA A 24 -37.30 19.96 -8.81
C ALA A 24 -35.79 20.20 -8.99
N GLY A 25 -35.24 21.19 -8.34
CA GLY A 25 -33.81 21.27 -8.11
C GLY A 25 -33.41 19.99 -7.38
N LEU A 26 -32.68 19.12 -8.07
CA LEU A 26 -31.92 18.08 -7.40
C LEU A 26 -30.96 18.80 -6.45
N ALA A 27 -31.36 18.95 -5.20
CA ALA A 27 -30.44 19.26 -4.12
C ALA A 27 -29.50 18.03 -4.08
N VAL A 28 -28.34 18.14 -4.70
CA VAL A 28 -27.24 17.25 -4.42
C VAL A 28 -27.00 17.43 -2.92
N ALA A 29 -27.41 16.44 -2.14
CA ALA A 29 -27.10 16.41 -0.73
C ALA A 29 -25.56 16.43 -0.66
N GLN A 30 -25.00 17.55 -0.27
CA GLN A 30 -23.61 17.64 0.07
C GLN A 30 -23.44 16.68 1.26
N VAL A 31 -22.84 15.50 1.00
CA VAL A 31 -22.50 14.54 2.07
C VAL A 31 -21.46 15.26 2.91
N SER A 32 -21.92 15.91 3.98
CA SER A 32 -21.02 16.48 4.96
C SER A 32 -20.35 15.34 5.70
N VAL A 33 -19.04 15.17 5.53
CA VAL A 33 -18.25 14.31 6.40
C VAL A 33 -18.59 14.68 7.85
N PRO A 34 -19.10 13.78 8.67
CA PRO A 34 -19.47 14.10 10.04
C PRO A 34 -18.26 14.69 10.78
N THR A 35 -18.42 15.80 11.46
CA THR A 35 -17.34 16.57 12.10
C THR A 35 -16.50 15.74 13.11
N HIS A 36 -17.04 14.65 13.62
CA HIS A 36 -16.33 13.73 14.52
C HIS A 36 -15.37 12.77 13.77
N TYR A 37 -15.36 12.76 12.44
CA TYR A 37 -14.40 12.01 11.61
C TYR A 37 -13.28 12.89 11.06
N LEU A 38 -13.35 14.20 11.26
CA LEU A 38 -12.27 15.10 10.87
C LEU A 38 -11.06 14.83 11.75
N GLY A 39 -9.97 14.40 11.12
CA GLY A 39 -8.67 14.26 11.76
C GLY A 39 -7.96 15.60 11.93
N ASN A 40 -6.71 15.55 12.37
CA ASN A 40 -5.82 16.70 12.47
C ASN A 40 -4.77 16.63 11.36
N GLY A 41 -4.60 17.71 10.59
CA GLY A 41 -3.68 17.73 9.45
C GLY A 41 -3.12 19.09 9.12
N VAL A 42 -2.00 19.08 8.38
CA VAL A 42 -1.39 20.27 7.78
C VAL A 42 -1.23 20.02 6.28
N ASN A 43 -1.69 20.98 5.47
CA ASN A 43 -1.71 20.89 4.01
C ASN A 43 -2.40 19.64 3.46
N MET A 44 -3.33 19.05 4.23
CA MET A 44 -4.09 17.87 3.87
C MET A 44 -5.46 17.91 4.53
N GLU A 45 -6.49 17.46 3.80
CA GLU A 45 -7.87 17.41 4.28
C GLU A 45 -8.57 16.11 3.86
N VAL A 46 -9.56 15.71 4.65
CA VAL A 46 -10.45 14.57 4.34
C VAL A 46 -11.47 15.02 3.31
N VAL A 47 -11.62 14.24 2.23
CA VAL A 47 -12.67 14.43 1.24
C VAL A 47 -13.75 13.36 1.33
N GLY A 48 -13.43 12.17 1.84
CA GLY A 48 -14.36 11.08 2.03
C GLY A 48 -13.91 10.13 3.14
N TYR A 49 -14.85 9.31 3.61
CA TYR A 49 -14.63 8.38 4.71
C TYR A 49 -15.55 7.16 4.59
N ASN A 50 -15.04 5.99 4.99
CA ASN A 50 -15.85 4.80 5.21
C ASN A 50 -15.33 4.04 6.44
N ASP A 51 -16.23 3.59 7.31
CA ASP A 51 -15.85 2.93 8.57
C ASP A 51 -15.37 1.47 8.39
N LEU A 52 -15.35 0.94 7.17
CA LEU A 52 -15.01 -0.45 6.85
C LEU A 52 -15.71 -1.48 7.76
N GLN A 53 -16.90 -1.13 8.26
CA GLN A 53 -17.68 -1.94 9.22
C GLN A 53 -16.93 -2.20 10.55
N GLY A 54 -15.99 -1.30 10.91
CA GLY A 54 -15.16 -1.41 12.11
C GLY A 54 -14.03 -2.44 12.04
N ARG A 55 -13.67 -2.89 10.84
CA ARG A 55 -12.63 -3.91 10.63
C ARG A 55 -11.23 -3.30 10.67
N PRO A 56 -10.31 -3.86 11.46
CA PRO A 56 -8.90 -3.49 11.41
C PRO A 56 -8.33 -3.72 10.01
N SER A 57 -7.68 -2.71 9.45
CA SER A 57 -7.24 -2.77 8.06
C SER A 57 -5.72 -2.68 7.94
N TYR A 58 -5.17 -3.28 6.88
CA TYR A 58 -3.74 -3.39 6.68
C TYR A 58 -3.25 -2.56 5.50
N MET A 59 -3.74 -2.84 4.28
CA MET A 59 -3.26 -2.21 3.08
C MET A 59 -4.40 -1.77 2.16
N PRO A 60 -4.42 -0.49 1.72
CA PRO A 60 -5.27 -0.05 0.63
C PRO A 60 -4.58 -0.33 -0.71
N ASN A 61 -5.33 -0.74 -1.72
CA ASN A 61 -4.90 -0.78 -3.12
C ASN A 61 -6.03 -0.24 -3.99
N VAL A 62 -5.74 0.75 -4.82
CA VAL A 62 -6.74 1.38 -5.69
C VAL A 62 -6.51 0.94 -7.12
N GLN A 63 -7.53 0.31 -7.72
CA GLN A 63 -7.51 -0.12 -9.11
C GLN A 63 -8.48 0.69 -9.95
N LYS A 64 -7.99 1.20 -11.08
CA LYS A 64 -8.83 1.83 -12.09
C LYS A 64 -9.44 0.76 -12.99
N GLN A 65 -10.77 0.65 -12.99
CA GLN A 65 -11.54 -0.28 -13.82
C GLN A 65 -12.40 0.51 -14.81
N GLY A 66 -11.85 0.80 -16.00
CA GLY A 66 -12.48 1.71 -16.95
C GLY A 66 -12.58 3.13 -16.38
N SER A 67 -13.81 3.61 -16.17
CA SER A 67 -14.07 4.92 -15.54
C SER A 67 -14.22 4.84 -14.01
N ARG A 68 -14.20 3.65 -13.42
CA ARG A 68 -14.38 3.45 -11.97
C ARG A 68 -13.04 3.31 -11.28
N TYR A 69 -13.02 3.73 -10.01
CA TYR A 69 -11.91 3.51 -9.10
C TYR A 69 -12.40 2.61 -7.97
N ILE A 70 -11.75 1.46 -7.80
CA ILE A 70 -12.12 0.46 -6.81
C ILE A 70 -11.00 0.37 -5.77
N LEU A 71 -11.36 0.61 -4.51
CA LEU A 71 -10.47 0.41 -3.38
C LEU A 71 -10.65 -1.00 -2.82
N TYR A 72 -9.55 -1.71 -2.72
CA TYR A 72 -9.43 -2.98 -1.99
C TYR A 72 -8.67 -2.69 -0.69
N ALA A 73 -9.36 -2.70 0.42
CA ALA A 73 -8.77 -2.55 1.75
C ALA A 73 -8.61 -3.93 2.36
N SER A 74 -7.38 -4.44 2.38
CA SER A 74 -7.06 -5.71 3.06
C SER A 74 -7.13 -5.52 4.57
N GLU A 75 -7.45 -6.60 5.31
CA GLU A 75 -7.74 -6.54 6.72
C GLU A 75 -6.74 -7.33 7.56
N HIS A 76 -6.44 -6.80 8.72
CA HIS A 76 -5.60 -7.42 9.74
C HIS A 76 -6.50 -8.18 10.72
N VAL A 77 -5.97 -9.21 11.37
CA VAL A 77 -6.74 -9.93 12.38
C VAL A 77 -7.19 -8.99 13.50
N GLY A 78 -8.50 -8.91 13.68
CA GLY A 78 -9.14 -8.16 14.74
C GLY A 78 -9.47 -9.02 15.95
N THR A 79 -10.27 -8.46 16.86
CA THR A 79 -10.62 -9.11 18.12
C THR A 79 -11.69 -10.20 17.98
N GLY A 80 -12.33 -10.32 16.81
CA GLY A 80 -13.38 -11.30 16.58
C GLY A 80 -14.03 -11.21 15.21
N ALA A 81 -15.26 -11.66 15.11
CA ALA A 81 -16.09 -11.50 13.92
C ALA A 81 -16.89 -10.20 14.00
N TYR A 82 -17.05 -9.53 12.87
CA TYR A 82 -17.77 -8.26 12.73
C TYR A 82 -19.10 -8.48 12.00
N LEU A 83 -20.12 -7.71 12.38
CA LEU A 83 -21.39 -7.74 11.65
C LEU A 83 -21.22 -7.12 10.27
N ASN A 84 -21.54 -7.90 9.24
CA ASN A 84 -21.68 -7.37 7.88
C ASN A 84 -23.14 -6.92 7.68
N PRO A 85 -23.43 -5.61 7.66
CA PRO A 85 -24.80 -5.11 7.54
C PRO A 85 -25.43 -5.40 6.16
N MET A 86 -24.62 -5.69 5.14
CA MET A 86 -25.11 -6.00 3.79
C MET A 86 -25.82 -7.36 3.71
N ASN A 87 -25.50 -8.29 4.59
CA ASN A 87 -26.07 -9.64 4.61
C ASN A 87 -26.57 -10.11 5.98
N GLY A 88 -26.36 -9.31 7.03
CA GLY A 88 -26.76 -9.61 8.40
C GLY A 88 -25.96 -10.71 9.09
N LYS A 89 -24.81 -11.12 8.56
CA LYS A 89 -23.97 -12.18 9.11
C LYS A 89 -22.78 -11.62 9.89
N MET A 90 -22.34 -12.41 10.87
CA MET A 90 -21.04 -12.20 11.51
C MET A 90 -19.96 -12.82 10.60
N GLU A 91 -18.94 -12.05 10.22
CA GLU A 91 -17.85 -12.46 9.33
C GLU A 91 -16.51 -12.05 9.94
N TYR A 92 -15.51 -12.90 9.81
CA TYR A 92 -14.14 -12.58 10.15
C TYR A 92 -13.53 -11.66 9.09
N ASP A 93 -12.30 -11.20 9.35
CA ASP A 93 -11.58 -10.29 8.46
C ASP A 93 -11.27 -10.90 7.09
N GLY A 94 -10.85 -10.08 6.15
CA GLY A 94 -10.61 -10.46 4.77
C GLY A 94 -10.21 -9.25 3.93
N THR A 95 -11.10 -8.82 3.03
CA THR A 95 -10.88 -7.64 2.17
C THR A 95 -12.20 -6.89 2.01
N SER A 96 -12.21 -5.63 2.42
CA SER A 96 -13.30 -4.69 2.12
C SER A 96 -13.10 -4.10 0.73
N ILE A 97 -14.15 -4.09 -0.09
CA ILE A 97 -14.12 -3.61 -1.48
C ILE A 97 -15.10 -2.45 -1.61
N LEU A 98 -14.59 -1.29 -2.04
CA LEU A 98 -15.37 -0.06 -2.16
C LEU A 98 -15.25 0.54 -3.57
N ASP A 99 -16.31 1.18 -4.03
CA ASP A 99 -16.27 2.11 -5.14
C ASP A 99 -15.89 3.50 -4.61
N VAL A 100 -14.77 3.99 -5.05
CA VAL A 100 -14.23 5.31 -4.71
C VAL A 100 -14.15 6.22 -5.93
N THR A 101 -14.97 5.95 -6.93
CA THR A 101 -15.09 6.77 -8.15
C THR A 101 -15.47 8.20 -7.79
N ASP A 102 -16.46 8.36 -6.91
CA ASP A 102 -16.63 9.61 -6.17
C ASP A 102 -15.84 9.51 -4.85
N PRO A 103 -14.73 10.26 -4.74
CA PRO A 103 -13.91 10.20 -3.53
C PRO A 103 -14.61 10.78 -2.30
N GLN A 104 -15.69 11.56 -2.47
CA GLN A 104 -16.47 12.13 -1.38
C GLN A 104 -17.50 11.15 -0.80
N ASP A 105 -17.88 10.13 -1.57
CA ASP A 105 -18.87 9.12 -1.18
C ASP A 105 -18.35 7.70 -1.46
N PRO A 106 -17.40 7.18 -0.67
CA PRO A 106 -16.90 5.81 -0.81
C PRO A 106 -18.00 4.78 -0.53
N ILE A 107 -18.47 4.10 -1.60
CA ILE A 107 -19.57 3.14 -1.53
C ILE A 107 -19.03 1.74 -1.24
N TYR A 108 -19.45 1.14 -0.13
CA TYR A 108 -19.10 -0.24 0.23
C TYR A 108 -19.79 -1.22 -0.72
N LEU A 109 -19.03 -2.00 -1.49
CA LEU A 109 -19.55 -2.96 -2.48
C LEU A 109 -19.64 -4.39 -1.94
N LYS A 110 -18.61 -4.79 -1.19
CA LYS A 110 -18.47 -6.18 -0.76
C LYS A 110 -17.48 -6.31 0.38
N HIS A 111 -17.78 -7.16 1.33
CA HIS A 111 -16.78 -7.80 2.16
C HIS A 111 -16.46 -9.19 1.58
N LEU A 112 -15.19 -9.48 1.35
CA LEU A 112 -14.69 -10.76 0.88
C LEU A 112 -13.91 -11.44 2.02
N PRO A 113 -14.55 -12.28 2.84
CA PRO A 113 -13.89 -12.90 3.99
C PRO A 113 -12.66 -13.71 3.59
N SER A 114 -11.73 -13.93 4.52
CA SER A 114 -10.68 -14.92 4.36
C SER A 114 -11.29 -16.30 4.08
N LEU A 115 -10.61 -17.11 3.27
CA LEU A 115 -11.00 -18.51 3.03
C LEU A 115 -10.74 -19.40 4.25
N TYR A 116 -10.10 -18.86 5.29
CA TYR A 116 -9.67 -19.58 6.48
C TYR A 116 -10.36 -19.02 7.72
N GLY A 117 -10.62 -19.91 8.68
CA GLY A 117 -11.10 -19.54 10.01
C GLY A 117 -9.98 -19.17 10.97
N PRO A 118 -10.32 -18.71 12.20
CA PRO A 118 -9.32 -18.41 13.21
C PRO A 118 -8.36 -19.58 13.50
N PRO A 119 -7.06 -19.29 13.75
CA PRO A 119 -6.44 -17.96 13.87
C PRO A 119 -6.05 -17.31 12.53
N ASN A 120 -6.33 -17.93 11.39
CA ASN A 120 -5.91 -17.51 10.05
C ASN A 120 -7.04 -16.78 9.31
N ASN A 121 -7.75 -15.90 9.98
CA ASN A 121 -8.97 -15.27 9.48
C ASN A 121 -8.75 -13.84 8.96
N GLU A 122 -7.65 -13.58 8.30
CA GLU A 122 -7.28 -12.26 7.77
C GLU A 122 -6.80 -12.33 6.31
N ALA A 123 -6.66 -11.17 5.64
CA ALA A 123 -6.00 -11.07 4.34
C ALA A 123 -5.21 -9.76 4.31
N ARG A 124 -3.94 -9.80 4.69
CA ARG A 124 -3.13 -8.60 5.00
C ARG A 124 -2.67 -7.82 3.80
N HIS A 125 -2.46 -8.44 2.68
CA HIS A 125 -1.88 -7.78 1.52
C HIS A 125 -2.72 -8.03 0.28
N VAL A 126 -2.75 -7.07 -0.64
CA VAL A 126 -3.51 -7.16 -1.88
C VAL A 126 -2.80 -6.44 -3.01
N ARG A 127 -2.76 -7.08 -4.18
CA ARG A 127 -2.26 -6.52 -5.43
C ARG A 127 -3.26 -6.77 -6.54
N THR A 128 -3.38 -5.80 -7.45
CA THR A 128 -4.31 -5.90 -8.56
C THR A 128 -3.61 -5.64 -9.89
N CYS A 129 -4.07 -6.33 -10.95
CA CYS A 129 -3.67 -6.06 -12.32
C CYS A 129 -4.89 -5.98 -13.24
N ALA A 130 -4.87 -5.05 -14.19
CA ALA A 130 -5.79 -5.12 -15.32
C ALA A 130 -5.28 -6.15 -16.32
N GLY A 131 -6.18 -6.93 -16.89
CA GLY A 131 -5.81 -7.94 -17.89
C GLY A 131 -5.25 -7.34 -19.18
N SER A 132 -5.52 -6.04 -19.44
CA SER A 132 -4.90 -5.27 -20.52
C SER A 132 -3.43 -4.97 -20.29
N ASP A 133 -2.99 -4.94 -19.02
CA ASP A 133 -1.62 -4.55 -18.63
C ASP A 133 -0.70 -5.78 -18.56
N LEU A 134 -1.30 -6.97 -18.54
CA LEU A 134 -0.56 -8.23 -18.58
C LEU A 134 0.04 -8.49 -19.97
N PRO A 135 1.19 -9.18 -20.06
CA PRO A 135 1.82 -9.49 -21.33
C PRO A 135 0.88 -10.20 -22.31
N GLY A 136 0.91 -9.76 -23.56
CA GLY A 136 0.07 -10.31 -24.62
C GLY A 136 -1.38 -9.84 -24.58
N ASN A 137 -1.80 -9.03 -23.60
CA ASN A 137 -3.17 -8.49 -23.48
C ASN A 137 -4.25 -9.56 -23.69
N LEU A 138 -4.08 -10.71 -23.03
CA LEU A 138 -4.94 -11.89 -23.22
C LEU A 138 -6.39 -11.67 -22.72
N TYR A 139 -6.57 -10.77 -21.76
CA TYR A 139 -7.84 -10.58 -21.05
C TYR A 139 -8.24 -9.09 -21.00
N PRO A 140 -8.42 -8.41 -22.16
CA PRO A 140 -8.86 -7.02 -22.15
C PRO A 140 -10.23 -6.87 -21.46
N GLY A 141 -10.34 -5.89 -20.57
CA GLY A 141 -11.55 -5.65 -19.77
C GLY A 141 -11.77 -6.58 -18.59
N LYS A 142 -10.83 -7.49 -18.31
CA LYS A 142 -10.77 -8.25 -17.06
C LYS A 142 -9.87 -7.54 -16.04
N TYR A 143 -10.15 -7.79 -14.76
CA TYR A 143 -9.39 -7.27 -13.64
C TYR A 143 -9.14 -8.39 -12.64
N PHE A 144 -7.93 -8.45 -12.14
CA PHE A 144 -7.48 -9.54 -11.27
C PHE A 144 -6.93 -8.98 -9.95
N MET A 145 -7.00 -9.81 -8.91
CA MET A 145 -6.48 -9.50 -7.59
C MET A 145 -5.77 -10.74 -7.03
N VAL A 146 -4.57 -10.57 -6.51
CA VAL A 146 -3.91 -11.52 -5.61
C VAL A 146 -3.97 -10.96 -4.20
N ARG A 147 -4.16 -11.83 -3.21
CA ARG A 147 -4.06 -11.45 -1.80
C ARG A 147 -3.41 -12.55 -0.97
N SER A 148 -2.68 -12.15 0.06
CA SER A 148 -2.26 -13.06 1.12
C SER A 148 -3.47 -13.41 1.98
N ASP A 149 -3.87 -14.67 2.01
CA ASP A 149 -5.10 -15.14 2.66
C ASP A 149 -4.75 -16.05 3.84
N GLY A 150 -5.20 -15.69 5.02
CA GLY A 150 -4.92 -16.39 6.26
C GLY A 150 -3.45 -16.39 6.69
N GLN A 151 -2.59 -15.62 6.02
CA GLN A 151 -1.13 -15.70 6.16
C GLN A 151 -0.54 -17.10 5.93
N ILE A 152 -1.27 -17.97 5.29
CA ILE A 152 -0.89 -19.35 4.98
C ILE A 152 -1.10 -19.70 3.52
N SER A 153 -1.59 -18.76 2.72
CA SER A 153 -1.93 -18.93 1.30
C SER A 153 -1.84 -17.62 0.53
N HIS A 154 -1.61 -17.69 -0.76
CA HIS A 154 -1.88 -16.61 -1.71
C HIS A 154 -2.97 -17.05 -2.68
N THR A 155 -4.02 -16.24 -2.79
CA THR A 155 -5.21 -16.54 -3.59
C THR A 155 -5.36 -15.55 -4.72
N LEU A 156 -5.73 -16.05 -5.90
CA LEU A 156 -5.93 -15.28 -7.13
C LEU A 156 -7.41 -15.21 -7.48
N TRP A 157 -7.91 -14.02 -7.77
CA TRP A 157 -9.32 -13.71 -7.98
C TRP A 157 -9.56 -12.93 -9.27
N ASP A 158 -10.65 -13.24 -9.98
CA ASP A 158 -11.25 -12.36 -10.98
C ASP A 158 -12.15 -11.35 -10.25
N VAL A 159 -11.77 -10.08 -10.30
CA VAL A 159 -12.48 -8.95 -9.66
C VAL A 159 -13.09 -8.01 -10.70
N THR A 160 -13.32 -8.47 -11.92
CA THR A 160 -13.98 -7.71 -12.98
C THR A 160 -15.35 -7.19 -12.54
N ASN A 161 -16.07 -7.97 -11.73
CA ASN A 161 -17.19 -7.47 -10.96
C ASN A 161 -16.78 -7.37 -9.46
N PRO A 162 -16.39 -6.18 -8.98
CA PRO A 162 -15.87 -6.04 -7.62
C PRO A 162 -16.91 -6.33 -6.52
N ALA A 163 -18.20 -6.27 -6.86
CA ALA A 163 -19.28 -6.69 -5.95
C ALA A 163 -19.46 -8.22 -5.87
N ASN A 164 -18.85 -8.97 -6.79
CA ASN A 164 -18.92 -10.43 -6.83
C ASN A 164 -17.60 -11.06 -7.32
N PRO A 165 -16.51 -10.97 -6.52
CA PRO A 165 -15.22 -11.59 -6.84
C PRO A 165 -15.34 -13.10 -7.03
N ILE A 166 -14.59 -13.65 -7.98
CA ILE A 166 -14.57 -15.09 -8.30
C ILE A 166 -13.17 -15.63 -8.03
N LEU A 167 -13.05 -16.61 -7.15
CA LEU A 167 -11.78 -17.30 -6.92
C LEU A 167 -11.35 -18.06 -8.17
N ILE A 168 -10.15 -17.77 -8.66
CA ILE A 168 -9.54 -18.49 -9.79
C ILE A 168 -8.74 -19.68 -9.24
N SER A 169 -7.78 -19.41 -8.35
CA SER A 169 -6.92 -20.46 -7.79
C SER A 169 -6.28 -20.03 -6.47
N LYS A 170 -5.70 -20.99 -5.78
CA LYS A 170 -4.69 -20.78 -4.74
C LYS A 170 -3.33 -20.96 -5.40
N LEU A 171 -2.54 -19.90 -5.48
CA LEU A 171 -1.18 -19.97 -6.05
C LEU A 171 -0.27 -20.85 -5.20
N ILE A 172 -0.35 -20.64 -3.89
CA ILE A 172 0.33 -21.45 -2.88
C ILE A 172 -0.58 -21.54 -1.65
N ASP A 173 -0.54 -22.68 -0.96
CA ASP A 173 -1.44 -22.97 0.17
C ASP A 173 -0.74 -23.84 1.22
N ASN A 174 -1.33 -23.92 2.41
CA ASN A 174 -0.85 -24.72 3.53
C ASN A 174 0.57 -24.35 3.99
N LEU A 175 0.94 -23.09 3.85
CA LEU A 175 2.18 -22.57 4.41
C LEU A 175 2.05 -22.48 5.95
N THR A 176 3.17 -22.54 6.64
CA THR A 176 3.20 -22.17 8.06
C THR A 176 3.04 -20.65 8.20
N TYR A 177 3.61 -19.92 7.24
CA TYR A 177 3.51 -18.47 7.21
C TYR A 177 3.79 -17.87 5.82
N THR A 178 3.07 -16.81 5.47
CA THR A 178 3.34 -15.90 4.35
C THR A 178 2.86 -14.50 4.70
N HIS A 179 3.19 -13.48 3.90
CA HIS A 179 2.80 -12.12 4.26
C HIS A 179 2.42 -11.24 3.08
N LYS A 180 3.41 -10.72 2.36
CA LYS A 180 3.20 -9.79 1.26
C LYS A 180 3.39 -10.47 -0.09
N GLU A 181 2.92 -9.85 -1.14
CA GLU A 181 3.19 -10.22 -2.53
C GLU A 181 3.49 -8.99 -3.36
N SER A 182 4.29 -9.16 -4.41
CA SER A 182 4.48 -8.15 -5.45
C SER A 182 4.15 -8.74 -6.80
N TRP A 183 3.12 -8.23 -7.45
CA TRP A 183 2.75 -8.60 -8.80
C TRP A 183 3.04 -7.45 -9.75
N ASP A 184 4.01 -7.64 -10.63
CA ASP A 184 4.30 -6.68 -11.69
C ASP A 184 3.45 -7.01 -12.93
N CYS A 185 2.48 -6.15 -13.21
CA CYS A 185 1.54 -6.37 -14.31
C CYS A 185 2.25 -6.33 -15.68
N VAL A 186 3.32 -5.54 -15.82
CA VAL A 186 4.04 -5.38 -17.08
C VAL A 186 4.80 -6.65 -17.47
N SER A 187 5.50 -7.27 -16.51
CA SER A 187 6.21 -8.52 -16.76
C SER A 187 5.33 -9.76 -16.58
N GLY A 188 4.20 -9.64 -15.88
CA GLY A 188 3.32 -10.77 -15.57
C GLY A 188 3.84 -11.70 -14.48
N TYR A 189 4.94 -11.38 -13.79
CA TYR A 189 5.49 -12.20 -12.71
C TYR A 189 5.09 -11.69 -11.34
N ILE A 190 4.97 -12.62 -10.39
CA ILE A 190 4.69 -12.34 -8.99
C ILE A 190 5.75 -12.99 -8.10
N ALA A 191 6.15 -12.28 -7.05
CA ALA A 191 7.05 -12.75 -6.01
C ALA A 191 6.36 -12.67 -4.63
N MET A 192 6.51 -13.73 -3.83
CA MET A 192 5.82 -13.89 -2.55
C MET A 192 6.77 -14.45 -1.50
N PRO A 193 7.08 -13.71 -0.42
CA PRO A 193 7.73 -14.28 0.76
C PRO A 193 6.94 -15.44 1.34
N LYS A 194 7.59 -16.54 1.65
CA LYS A 194 6.94 -17.71 2.25
C LYS A 194 7.79 -18.38 3.33
N SER A 195 7.14 -19.10 4.22
CA SER A 195 7.81 -20.00 5.17
C SER A 195 8.44 -21.18 4.44
N SER A 196 9.52 -21.70 5.01
CA SER A 196 10.21 -22.87 4.49
C SER A 196 10.80 -23.71 5.62
N THR A 197 10.91 -25.00 5.41
CA THR A 197 11.59 -25.94 6.32
C THR A 197 13.03 -26.21 5.90
N THR A 198 13.45 -25.75 4.72
CA THR A 198 14.77 -26.04 4.13
C THR A 198 15.64 -24.79 3.97
N TRP A 199 15.03 -23.63 3.77
CA TRP A 199 15.73 -22.35 3.73
C TRP A 199 16.02 -21.84 5.15
N LYS A 200 16.98 -20.94 5.27
CA LYS A 200 17.49 -20.44 6.56
C LYS A 200 17.28 -18.94 6.69
N SER A 201 17.15 -18.46 7.92
CA SER A 201 17.27 -17.02 8.24
C SER A 201 17.83 -16.86 9.66
N THR A 202 18.39 -15.67 9.96
CA THR A 202 18.74 -15.34 11.36
C THR A 202 17.48 -15.21 12.20
N GLY A 203 17.57 -15.61 13.43
CA GLY A 203 16.44 -15.69 14.35
C GLY A 203 15.85 -17.10 14.41
N SER A 204 14.81 -17.26 15.18
CA SER A 204 14.12 -18.53 15.28
C SER A 204 13.51 -18.92 13.92
N ALA A 205 13.59 -20.17 13.66
CA ALA A 205 13.17 -20.85 12.44
C ALA A 205 12.10 -20.13 11.63
N CYS A 206 12.31 -20.10 10.36
CA CYS A 206 11.41 -19.76 9.26
C CYS A 206 9.98 -20.33 9.33
N THR A 207 9.68 -21.08 10.36
CA THR A 207 8.39 -21.72 10.61
C THR A 207 7.63 -21.12 11.78
N THR A 208 8.21 -20.19 12.55
CA THR A 208 7.63 -19.75 13.84
C THR A 208 7.44 -18.26 14.01
N ILE A 209 8.00 -17.42 13.12
CA ILE A 209 7.87 -15.96 13.25
C ILE A 209 6.77 -15.45 12.32
N PRO A 210 5.67 -14.93 12.85
CA PRO A 210 4.67 -14.23 12.06
C PRO A 210 5.26 -12.99 11.38
N GLY A 211 4.97 -12.77 10.10
CA GLY A 211 5.39 -11.59 9.36
C GLY A 211 6.63 -11.76 8.49
N ALA A 212 7.17 -12.98 8.33
CA ALA A 212 8.40 -13.15 7.60
C ALA A 212 8.46 -14.43 6.76
N GLY A 213 9.10 -14.32 5.60
CA GLY A 213 9.42 -15.44 4.74
C GLY A 213 10.89 -15.85 4.86
N CYS A 214 11.19 -17.10 4.56
CA CYS A 214 12.56 -17.56 4.50
C CYS A 214 13.11 -17.57 3.10
N ASP A 215 12.22 -17.64 2.16
CA ASP A 215 12.48 -17.60 0.73
C ASP A 215 11.34 -16.87 0.02
N ILE A 216 11.54 -16.65 -1.25
CA ILE A 216 10.64 -15.96 -2.15
C ILE A 216 10.18 -16.96 -3.21
N ALA A 217 8.88 -17.27 -3.23
CA ALA A 217 8.30 -18.02 -4.33
C ALA A 217 8.01 -17.11 -5.52
N ILE A 218 8.45 -17.48 -6.72
CA ILE A 218 8.22 -16.73 -7.96
C ILE A 218 7.29 -17.54 -8.86
N PHE A 219 6.24 -16.89 -9.36
CA PHE A 219 5.27 -17.46 -10.30
C PHE A 219 5.14 -16.60 -11.56
N ASP A 220 4.82 -17.29 -12.65
CA ASP A 220 4.38 -16.70 -13.91
C ASP A 220 2.84 -16.60 -13.90
N LEU A 221 2.33 -15.38 -14.01
CA LEU A 221 0.92 -15.02 -14.11
C LEU A 221 0.60 -14.29 -15.42
N HIS A 222 1.36 -14.51 -16.51
CA HIS A 222 0.99 -14.01 -17.83
C HIS A 222 -0.44 -14.43 -18.21
N ASP A 223 -0.80 -15.65 -17.84
CA ASP A 223 -2.16 -16.15 -17.88
C ASP A 223 -2.64 -16.43 -16.44
N PRO A 224 -3.43 -15.51 -15.83
CA PRO A 224 -3.93 -15.71 -14.47
C PRO A 224 -4.78 -16.96 -14.27
N TYR A 225 -5.37 -17.52 -15.32
CA TYR A 225 -6.13 -18.77 -15.23
C TYR A 225 -5.25 -20.02 -15.28
N ASN A 226 -3.97 -19.89 -15.67
CA ASN A 226 -2.99 -20.96 -15.74
C ASN A 226 -1.65 -20.58 -15.06
N PRO A 227 -1.63 -20.26 -13.75
CA PRO A 227 -0.45 -19.84 -13.04
C PRO A 227 0.62 -20.93 -13.05
N LYS A 228 1.90 -20.53 -13.18
CA LYS A 228 3.03 -21.48 -13.18
C LYS A 228 4.04 -21.10 -12.11
N TYR A 229 4.38 -22.03 -11.26
CA TYR A 229 5.51 -21.91 -10.35
C TYR A 229 6.82 -21.96 -11.11
N ILE A 230 7.77 -21.07 -10.77
CA ILE A 230 9.08 -20.96 -11.41
C ILE A 230 10.17 -21.47 -10.49
N THR A 231 10.43 -20.77 -9.37
CA THR A 231 11.54 -21.10 -8.48
C THR A 231 11.39 -20.48 -7.11
N ASP A 232 12.11 -21.00 -6.12
CA ASP A 232 12.36 -20.35 -4.84
C ASP A 232 13.69 -19.59 -4.90
N TRP A 233 13.70 -18.37 -4.33
CA TRP A 233 14.78 -17.41 -4.36
C TRP A 233 15.06 -16.81 -2.98
N GLY A 234 16.26 -16.23 -2.76
CA GLY A 234 16.62 -15.58 -1.51
C GLY A 234 17.98 -14.90 -1.54
N LEU A 235 18.61 -14.74 -0.38
CA LEU A 235 19.98 -14.25 -0.24
C LEU A 235 20.98 -15.42 -0.11
N VAL A 236 22.21 -15.14 -0.53
CA VAL A 236 23.36 -16.03 -0.27
C VAL A 236 23.45 -16.34 1.22
N GLY A 237 23.56 -17.59 1.59
CA GLY A 237 23.54 -18.06 2.97
C GLY A 237 22.17 -18.54 3.46
N GLN A 238 21.09 -18.27 2.74
CA GLN A 238 19.75 -18.74 3.09
C GLN A 238 19.38 -20.06 2.39
N THR A 239 20.05 -20.40 1.30
CA THR A 239 19.71 -21.57 0.47
C THR A 239 19.82 -22.88 1.22
N PRO A 240 19.08 -23.93 0.83
CA PRO A 240 19.25 -25.26 1.39
C PRO A 240 20.69 -25.78 1.22
N GLY A 241 21.31 -26.19 2.31
CA GLY A 241 22.68 -26.67 2.29
C GLY A 241 23.78 -25.61 2.36
N SER A 242 23.48 -24.31 2.25
CA SER A 242 24.47 -23.26 2.37
C SER A 242 25.28 -23.36 3.67
N THR A 243 26.58 -23.09 3.59
CA THR A 243 27.51 -23.01 4.73
C THR A 243 27.97 -21.58 5.03
N VAL A 244 27.43 -20.61 4.30
CA VAL A 244 27.77 -19.19 4.47
C VAL A 244 27.25 -18.66 5.81
N THR A 245 28.08 -17.89 6.50
CA THR A 245 27.77 -17.26 7.78
C THR A 245 28.26 -15.81 7.80
N PRO A 246 27.55 -14.90 8.48
CA PRO A 246 26.27 -15.07 9.16
C PRO A 246 25.12 -15.32 8.17
N VAL A 247 24.13 -16.08 8.60
CA VAL A 247 22.89 -16.24 7.83
C VAL A 247 22.15 -14.90 7.79
N PRO A 248 21.69 -14.42 6.63
CA PRO A 248 20.94 -13.16 6.54
C PRO A 248 19.59 -13.20 7.26
N ALA A 249 19.01 -12.01 7.46
CA ALA A 249 17.65 -11.87 7.96
C ALA A 249 16.63 -12.45 6.98
N MET A 250 15.44 -12.74 7.49
CA MET A 250 14.29 -13.18 6.71
C MET A 250 13.79 -12.11 5.75
N VAL A 251 13.20 -12.50 4.62
CA VAL A 251 12.55 -11.59 3.69
C VAL A 251 11.19 -11.15 4.25
N HIS A 252 10.92 -9.85 4.21
CA HIS A 252 9.62 -9.31 4.60
C HIS A 252 8.80 -8.87 3.39
N GLU A 253 9.43 -8.19 2.44
CA GLU A 253 8.78 -7.71 1.24
C GLU A 253 9.64 -7.96 0.01
N THR A 254 8.97 -8.19 -1.10
CA THR A 254 9.60 -8.29 -2.42
C THR A 254 8.91 -7.32 -3.37
N VAL A 255 9.66 -6.80 -4.32
CA VAL A 255 9.12 -5.98 -5.41
C VAL A 255 9.70 -6.48 -6.73
N ILE A 256 8.83 -6.83 -7.67
CA ILE A 256 9.21 -6.95 -9.07
C ILE A 256 8.87 -5.63 -9.75
N SER A 257 9.81 -5.08 -10.49
CA SER A 257 9.61 -3.86 -11.24
C SER A 257 10.22 -3.99 -12.62
N THR A 258 9.41 -3.75 -13.65
CA THR A 258 9.85 -3.70 -15.05
C THR A 258 10.15 -2.28 -15.46
N ASP A 259 11.34 -2.10 -15.98
CA ASP A 259 11.83 -0.83 -16.46
C ASP A 259 12.30 -0.94 -17.91
N SER A 260 12.05 0.10 -18.71
CA SER A 260 12.41 0.08 -20.14
C SER A 260 13.90 0.16 -20.41
N VAL A 261 14.69 0.65 -19.45
CA VAL A 261 16.16 0.80 -19.57
C VAL A 261 16.87 -0.40 -18.95
N TYR A 262 16.40 -0.85 -17.78
CA TYR A 262 17.10 -1.85 -16.97
C TYR A 262 16.55 -3.26 -17.09
N GLY A 263 15.42 -3.43 -17.79
CA GLY A 263 14.68 -4.69 -17.80
C GLY A 263 13.93 -4.94 -16.49
N THR A 264 13.56 -6.19 -16.24
CA THR A 264 12.81 -6.55 -15.04
C THR A 264 13.77 -6.96 -13.91
N ARG A 265 13.61 -6.32 -12.76
CA ARG A 265 14.39 -6.57 -11.55
C ARG A 265 13.52 -7.05 -10.41
N LEU A 266 14.11 -7.90 -9.57
CA LEU A 266 13.58 -8.25 -8.26
C LEU A 266 14.34 -7.45 -7.19
N TYR A 267 13.59 -6.79 -6.32
CA TYR A 267 14.10 -6.13 -5.13
C TYR A 267 13.60 -6.88 -3.91
N GLY A 268 14.49 -7.31 -3.04
CA GLY A 268 14.17 -7.99 -1.79
C GLY A 268 14.47 -7.09 -0.60
N ALA A 269 13.47 -6.87 0.27
CA ALA A 269 13.60 -6.19 1.55
C ALA A 269 13.65 -7.24 2.66
N TYR A 270 14.78 -7.34 3.34
CA TYR A 270 15.03 -8.35 4.37
C TYR A 270 15.14 -7.71 5.76
N GLY A 271 14.63 -8.38 6.77
CA GLY A 271 14.42 -7.88 8.11
C GLY A 271 12.98 -7.40 8.26
N ILE A 272 12.62 -6.89 9.43
CA ILE A 272 11.28 -6.37 9.71
C ILE A 272 11.37 -5.07 10.47
N SER A 273 12.05 -5.09 11.61
CA SER A 273 11.85 -4.10 12.65
C SER A 273 13.14 -3.40 13.06
N VAL A 274 12.94 -2.36 13.84
CA VAL A 274 13.98 -1.54 14.49
C VAL A 274 14.91 -2.31 15.45
N SER A 275 14.73 -3.60 15.62
CA SER A 275 15.56 -4.43 16.50
C SER A 275 16.39 -5.50 15.77
N GLY A 276 16.38 -5.48 14.45
CA GLY A 276 17.07 -6.47 13.61
C GLY A 276 17.91 -5.86 12.51
N ASP A 277 18.78 -6.70 11.92
CA ASP A 277 19.53 -6.34 10.72
C ASP A 277 18.60 -6.31 9.50
N GLY A 278 18.85 -5.40 8.58
CA GLY A 278 18.16 -5.30 7.30
C GLY A 278 19.12 -5.46 6.13
N TRP A 279 18.55 -5.88 5.00
CA TRP A 279 19.27 -6.04 3.75
C TRP A 279 18.37 -5.61 2.59
N LEU A 280 18.97 -4.96 1.60
CA LEU A 280 18.38 -4.76 0.27
C LEU A 280 19.10 -5.68 -0.70
N GLN A 281 18.36 -6.45 -1.48
CA GLN A 281 18.88 -7.18 -2.64
C GLN A 281 18.30 -6.60 -3.91
N VAL A 282 19.15 -6.40 -4.93
CA VAL A 282 18.76 -6.09 -6.31
C VAL A 282 19.20 -7.25 -7.19
N ALA A 283 18.29 -7.88 -7.90
CA ALA A 283 18.57 -9.05 -8.75
C ALA A 283 17.94 -8.91 -10.14
N ASP A 284 18.57 -9.51 -11.13
CA ASP A 284 18.10 -9.61 -12.51
C ASP A 284 17.07 -10.75 -12.60
N LEU A 285 15.81 -10.39 -12.80
CA LEU A 285 14.73 -11.40 -12.88
C LEU A 285 14.90 -12.30 -14.11
N GLY A 286 15.41 -11.79 -15.23
CA GLY A 286 15.64 -12.61 -16.43
C GLY A 286 16.60 -13.76 -16.17
N LYS A 287 17.67 -13.52 -15.39
CA LYS A 287 18.60 -14.58 -14.97
C LYS A 287 17.95 -15.57 -14.01
N ILE A 288 17.12 -15.09 -13.09
CA ILE A 288 16.36 -15.97 -12.16
C ILE A 288 15.43 -16.88 -12.95
N LEU A 289 14.70 -16.34 -13.92
CA LEU A 289 13.78 -17.12 -14.76
C LEU A 289 14.48 -18.15 -15.65
N ALA A 290 15.76 -17.95 -15.94
CA ALA A 290 16.58 -18.84 -16.77
C ALA A 290 17.20 -20.02 -16.00
N LEU A 291 17.01 -20.13 -14.67
CA LEU A 291 17.65 -21.17 -13.84
C LEU A 291 17.27 -22.59 -14.26
N GLY A 292 16.03 -22.83 -14.67
CA GLY A 292 15.56 -24.13 -15.12
C GLY A 292 15.38 -25.18 -14.00
N HIS A 293 15.48 -24.77 -12.74
CA HIS A 293 15.25 -25.63 -11.57
C HIS A 293 14.50 -24.87 -10.45
N PRO A 294 13.78 -25.59 -9.57
CA PRO A 294 12.78 -24.98 -8.69
C PRO A 294 13.35 -24.37 -7.41
N VAL A 295 14.64 -24.51 -7.12
CA VAL A 295 15.27 -24.00 -5.88
C VAL A 295 16.64 -23.44 -6.22
N ALA A 296 16.83 -22.14 -6.03
CA ALA A 296 18.11 -21.48 -6.31
C ALA A 296 19.20 -21.93 -5.31
N THR A 297 20.44 -22.03 -5.81
CA THR A 297 21.65 -22.25 -5.01
C THR A 297 22.32 -20.90 -4.69
N ASP A 298 23.32 -20.89 -3.80
CA ASP A 298 24.12 -19.69 -3.54
C ASP A 298 24.86 -19.21 -4.81
N GLU A 299 25.27 -20.11 -5.68
CA GLU A 299 25.90 -19.78 -6.97
C GLU A 299 24.93 -19.11 -7.94
N ASP A 300 23.69 -19.60 -8.01
CA ASP A 300 22.63 -18.99 -8.83
C ASP A 300 22.31 -17.56 -8.34
N ILE A 301 22.23 -17.40 -7.02
CA ILE A 301 21.98 -16.11 -6.41
C ILE A 301 23.11 -15.13 -6.77
N LEU A 302 24.37 -15.53 -6.62
CA LEU A 302 25.51 -14.71 -6.98
C LEU A 302 25.53 -14.33 -8.47
N ALA A 303 25.11 -15.25 -9.34
CA ALA A 303 25.08 -15.03 -10.79
C ALA A 303 23.98 -14.04 -11.22
N ALA A 304 22.84 -14.00 -10.53
CA ALA A 304 21.71 -13.13 -10.86
C ALA A 304 21.67 -11.85 -10.02
N GLN A 305 22.31 -11.82 -8.84
CA GLN A 305 22.37 -10.65 -7.99
C GLN A 305 23.15 -9.52 -8.68
N ILE A 306 22.51 -8.35 -8.80
CA ILE A 306 23.14 -7.12 -9.29
C ILE A 306 23.88 -6.45 -8.14
N GLY A 307 23.24 -6.32 -6.98
CA GLY A 307 23.84 -5.73 -5.80
C GLY A 307 23.11 -6.13 -4.51
N VAL A 308 23.78 -5.88 -3.40
CA VAL A 308 23.22 -6.09 -2.06
C VAL A 308 23.79 -5.04 -1.12
N GLN A 309 22.91 -4.48 -0.29
CA GLN A 309 23.29 -3.57 0.79
C GLN A 309 22.86 -4.15 2.12
N LYS A 310 23.81 -4.30 3.05
CA LYS A 310 23.47 -4.49 4.46
C LYS A 310 23.15 -3.13 5.07
N MET A 311 21.95 -3.01 5.64
CA MET A 311 21.54 -1.80 6.33
C MET A 311 22.30 -1.62 7.64
N SER A 312 22.27 -0.40 8.17
CA SER A 312 22.81 -0.16 9.51
C SER A 312 22.06 -0.96 10.57
N TYR A 313 22.74 -1.28 11.67
CA TYR A 313 22.15 -2.00 12.80
C TYR A 313 20.84 -1.35 13.26
N GLU A 314 19.86 -2.17 13.66
CA GLU A 314 18.50 -1.74 14.03
C GLU A 314 17.71 -1.09 12.88
N PHE A 315 18.05 -1.38 11.63
CA PHE A 315 17.25 -1.05 10.48
C PHE A 315 16.88 -2.33 9.72
N GLY A 316 16.01 -3.16 10.32
CA GLY A 316 15.37 -4.26 9.61
C GLY A 316 14.47 -3.68 8.52
N MET A 317 14.74 -4.01 7.25
CA MET A 317 14.00 -3.42 6.14
C MET A 317 12.62 -4.06 6.04
N HIS A 318 11.59 -3.28 6.40
CA HIS A 318 10.20 -3.69 6.35
C HIS A 318 9.62 -3.59 4.94
N SER A 319 9.88 -2.48 4.23
CA SER A 319 9.46 -2.28 2.87
C SER A 319 10.54 -1.57 2.05
N PHE A 320 10.53 -1.84 0.75
CA PHE A 320 11.36 -1.17 -0.24
C PHE A 320 10.58 -0.97 -1.52
N TRP A 321 10.77 0.18 -2.17
CA TRP A 321 10.21 0.43 -3.48
C TRP A 321 11.21 1.19 -4.37
N PRO A 322 11.49 0.73 -5.61
CA PRO A 322 12.36 1.45 -6.54
C PRO A 322 11.68 2.77 -6.95
N TRP A 323 12.48 3.82 -6.99
CA TRP A 323 12.08 5.17 -7.40
C TRP A 323 13.03 5.62 -8.51
N LEU A 324 12.71 5.19 -9.73
CA LEU A 324 13.60 5.30 -10.87
C LEU A 324 13.28 6.54 -11.72
N HIS A 325 14.29 7.00 -12.46
CA HIS A 325 14.18 8.09 -13.44
C HIS A 325 13.70 9.42 -12.84
N ILE A 326 14.19 9.74 -11.64
CA ILE A 326 13.84 10.97 -10.95
C ILE A 326 14.55 12.16 -11.59
N PRO A 327 13.84 13.18 -12.10
CA PRO A 327 14.44 14.41 -12.58
C PRO A 327 15.18 15.12 -11.45
N MET A 328 16.45 15.45 -11.67
CA MET A 328 17.28 16.12 -10.67
C MET A 328 17.14 17.64 -10.77
N ALA A 329 17.14 18.29 -9.60
CA ALA A 329 17.20 19.74 -9.52
C ALA A 329 18.49 20.30 -10.14
N ASP A 330 18.45 21.55 -10.64
CA ASP A 330 19.55 22.19 -11.37
C ASP A 330 20.91 22.09 -10.67
N PHE A 331 20.94 22.20 -9.34
CA PHE A 331 22.20 22.12 -8.58
C PHE A 331 22.85 20.74 -8.60
N ALA A 332 22.06 19.70 -8.82
CA ALA A 332 22.52 18.31 -8.87
C ALA A 332 22.79 17.84 -10.31
N GLN A 333 22.43 18.66 -11.32
CA GLN A 333 22.65 18.34 -12.74
C GLN A 333 24.10 18.59 -13.20
N ASN A 334 24.88 19.36 -12.44
CA ASN A 334 26.27 19.65 -12.75
C ASN A 334 27.18 18.47 -12.36
N TYR A 335 26.86 17.30 -12.88
CA TYR A 335 27.75 16.14 -12.75
C TYR A 335 29.03 16.46 -13.53
N PRO A 336 30.24 16.40 -12.94
CA PRO A 336 31.44 16.70 -13.67
C PRO A 336 31.59 15.71 -14.82
N ALA A 337 31.83 16.22 -16.03
CA ALA A 337 32.01 15.39 -17.21
C ALA A 337 33.14 14.33 -17.06
N SER A 338 34.00 14.50 -16.04
CA SER A 338 35.04 13.56 -15.64
C SER A 338 34.54 12.33 -14.89
N ALA A 339 33.31 12.36 -14.34
CA ALA A 339 32.79 11.22 -13.59
C ALA A 339 32.32 10.06 -14.48
N GLY A 340 32.18 10.30 -15.79
CA GLY A 340 31.63 9.31 -16.71
C GLY A 340 30.13 9.06 -16.53
N PRO A 341 29.49 8.40 -17.48
CA PRO A 341 28.12 7.99 -17.31
C PRO A 341 28.04 6.92 -16.23
N VAL A 342 27.06 7.06 -15.33
CA VAL A 342 26.70 5.98 -14.40
C VAL A 342 26.32 4.76 -15.24
N PRO A 343 26.84 3.55 -14.94
CA PRO A 343 26.49 2.36 -15.70
C PRO A 343 24.98 2.17 -15.81
N GLY A 344 24.47 2.19 -17.05
CA GLY A 344 23.04 2.07 -17.34
C GLY A 344 22.26 3.39 -17.37
N ASN A 345 22.77 4.48 -16.78
CA ASN A 345 22.15 5.80 -16.85
C ASN A 345 23.06 6.78 -17.59
N THR A 346 22.67 7.15 -18.80
CA THR A 346 23.43 8.09 -19.66
C THR A 346 22.93 9.53 -19.56
N ASN A 347 21.86 9.78 -18.77
CA ASN A 347 21.29 11.11 -18.59
C ASN A 347 21.57 11.63 -17.16
N PRO A 348 22.54 12.55 -16.97
CA PRO A 348 22.85 13.08 -15.64
C PRO A 348 21.74 13.94 -15.04
N GLN A 349 20.72 14.32 -15.82
CA GLN A 349 19.55 15.05 -15.33
C GLN A 349 18.49 14.13 -14.70
N VAL A 350 18.69 12.82 -14.80
CA VAL A 350 17.78 11.81 -14.27
C VAL A 350 18.59 10.81 -13.47
N GLN A 351 18.19 10.53 -12.26
CA GLN A 351 18.88 9.64 -11.33
C GLN A 351 17.91 8.59 -10.77
N ASP A 352 18.47 7.49 -10.26
CA ASP A 352 17.72 6.35 -9.75
C ASP A 352 17.89 6.20 -8.24
N PHE A 353 16.77 6.05 -7.57
CA PHE A 353 16.72 5.89 -6.12
C PHE A 353 15.77 4.74 -5.74
N GLY A 354 15.73 4.43 -4.45
CA GLY A 354 14.72 3.61 -3.81
C GLY A 354 14.30 4.22 -2.49
N LEU A 355 13.11 3.88 -2.07
CA LEU A 355 12.57 4.24 -0.76
C LEU A 355 12.49 2.99 0.09
N ALA A 356 12.97 3.05 1.32
CA ALA A 356 12.88 1.95 2.27
C ALA A 356 12.33 2.43 3.61
N SER A 357 11.65 1.55 4.31
CA SER A 357 11.20 1.81 5.69
C SER A 357 11.52 0.64 6.61
N THR A 358 11.63 0.93 7.90
CA THR A 358 11.62 -0.06 8.97
C THR A 358 10.27 -0.03 9.68
N GLU A 359 9.96 -1.04 10.48
CA GLU A 359 8.71 -1.10 11.25
C GLU A 359 8.98 -1.02 12.76
N SER A 360 8.19 -0.23 13.46
CA SER A 360 8.05 -0.38 14.91
C SER A 360 7.03 -1.47 15.21
N THR A 361 7.49 -2.63 15.64
CA THR A 361 6.62 -3.80 15.91
C THR A 361 5.98 -3.79 17.30
N ASN A 362 6.45 -2.94 18.20
CA ASN A 362 5.95 -2.82 19.57
C ASN A 362 5.18 -1.52 19.80
N ASN A 363 4.22 -1.56 20.71
CA ASN A 363 3.49 -0.37 21.12
C ASN A 363 4.39 0.57 21.95
N GLY A 364 4.14 1.87 21.86
CA GLY A 364 5.01 2.92 22.37
C GLY A 364 6.20 3.20 21.44
N CYS A 365 7.06 4.13 21.80
CA CYS A 365 8.26 4.46 21.03
C CYS A 365 9.38 3.45 21.34
N VAL A 366 9.37 2.32 20.67
CA VAL A 366 10.41 1.31 20.78
C VAL A 366 11.28 1.36 19.54
N GLY A 367 12.58 1.62 19.77
CA GLY A 367 13.54 1.72 18.67
C GLY A 367 13.62 3.14 18.08
N TRP A 368 14.78 3.70 18.12
CA TRP A 368 15.06 5.08 17.67
C TRP A 368 15.24 5.19 16.14
N ARG A 369 15.31 4.07 15.43
CA ARG A 369 15.43 4.00 13.96
C ARG A 369 14.11 3.71 13.25
N ALA A 370 12.98 3.99 13.88
CA ALA A 370 11.66 3.89 13.26
C ALA A 370 11.47 5.02 12.22
N MET A 371 12.15 4.90 11.08
CA MET A 371 12.24 5.90 10.03
C MET A 371 12.15 5.28 8.64
N ALA A 372 11.97 6.10 7.62
CA ALA A 372 12.17 5.73 6.23
C ALA A 372 13.49 6.36 5.71
N VAL A 373 14.04 5.81 4.63
CA VAL A 373 15.29 6.27 4.04
C VAL A 373 15.20 6.30 2.52
N VAL A 374 16.04 7.13 1.92
CA VAL A 374 16.31 7.13 0.48
C VAL A 374 17.60 6.34 0.24
N VAL A 375 17.53 5.43 -0.72
CA VAL A 375 18.66 4.60 -1.18
C VAL A 375 19.06 5.05 -2.58
N ASP A 376 20.33 5.32 -2.81
CA ASP A 376 20.90 5.58 -4.14
C ASP A 376 21.02 4.27 -4.90
N LEU A 377 20.45 4.20 -6.11
CA LEU A 377 20.48 3.06 -7.02
C LEU A 377 21.21 3.39 -8.34
N ASN A 378 21.87 4.55 -8.45
CA ASN A 378 22.63 4.90 -9.66
C ASN A 378 23.75 3.90 -9.94
N TYR A 379 24.29 3.30 -8.87
CA TYR A 379 25.17 2.14 -8.92
C TYR A 379 24.47 0.95 -8.25
N PRO A 380 23.58 0.25 -8.96
CA PRO A 380 22.76 -0.77 -8.34
C PRO A 380 23.55 -1.99 -7.85
N SER A 381 24.83 -2.13 -8.23
CA SER A 381 25.79 -3.09 -7.66
C SER A 381 26.21 -2.73 -6.23
N GLU A 382 26.14 -1.46 -5.88
CA GLU A 382 26.56 -0.89 -4.59
C GLU A 382 25.50 0.09 -4.09
N PRO A 383 24.28 -0.38 -3.75
CA PRO A 383 23.22 0.50 -3.23
C PRO A 383 23.66 1.15 -1.91
N GLU A 384 23.35 2.43 -1.73
CA GLU A 384 23.76 3.17 -0.53
C GLU A 384 22.64 4.06 0.02
N THR A 385 22.49 4.10 1.34
CA THR A 385 21.55 5.00 2.01
C THR A 385 22.10 6.41 2.05
N ILE A 386 21.39 7.38 1.47
CA ILE A 386 21.84 8.77 1.33
C ILE A 386 21.07 9.79 2.15
N ALA A 387 19.84 9.50 2.53
CA ALA A 387 19.02 10.40 3.34
C ALA A 387 18.04 9.64 4.21
N ASN A 388 17.56 10.26 5.27
CA ASN A 388 16.53 9.71 6.14
C ASN A 388 15.32 10.64 6.24
N MET A 389 14.17 10.03 6.51
CA MET A 389 12.89 10.66 6.79
C MET A 389 12.43 10.20 8.15
N SER A 390 12.33 11.11 9.10
CA SER A 390 11.92 10.81 10.48
C SER A 390 10.95 11.86 11.00
N VAL A 391 9.95 11.41 11.72
CA VAL A 391 8.96 12.27 12.38
C VAL A 391 9.36 12.38 13.85
N PRO A 392 9.59 13.59 14.38
CA PRO A 392 9.95 13.74 15.78
C PRO A 392 8.75 13.42 16.69
N ALA A 393 8.97 12.56 17.69
CA ALA A 393 8.05 12.42 18.80
C ALA A 393 8.26 13.61 19.74
N LEU A 394 7.33 14.56 19.72
CA LEU A 394 7.44 15.81 20.50
C LEU A 394 6.99 15.57 21.95
N GLN A 395 7.88 15.02 22.79
CA GLN A 395 7.61 14.79 24.21
C GLN A 395 7.08 16.05 24.91
N GLY A 396 6.05 15.89 25.71
CA GLY A 396 5.41 16.98 26.46
C GLY A 396 4.49 17.88 25.62
N LYS A 397 4.31 17.60 24.34
CA LYS A 397 3.28 18.21 23.48
C LYS A 397 2.11 17.25 23.39
N LYS A 398 1.11 17.40 24.24
CA LYS A 398 0.00 16.43 24.41
C LYS A 398 -0.60 15.88 23.10
N GLU A 399 -0.61 16.67 22.04
CA GLU A 399 -1.14 16.29 20.73
C GLU A 399 -0.13 15.54 19.84
N PHE A 400 1.17 15.63 20.17
CA PHE A 400 2.27 15.07 19.38
C PHE A 400 3.25 14.25 20.22
N ASP A 401 2.91 13.95 21.47
CA ASP A 401 3.68 13.02 22.29
C ASP A 401 3.28 11.58 21.96
N PHE A 402 3.67 11.16 20.76
CA PHE A 402 3.37 9.82 20.26
C PHE A 402 3.98 8.72 21.13
N CYS A 403 4.97 9.05 21.96
CA CYS A 403 5.58 8.10 22.88
C CYS A 403 4.75 7.89 24.16
N ALA A 404 3.91 8.85 24.50
CA ALA A 404 3.06 8.77 25.70
C ALA A 404 1.79 7.92 25.46
N ASN A 405 1.35 7.78 24.20
CA ASN A 405 0.24 6.90 23.88
C ASN A 405 0.68 5.42 23.81
N ASP A 406 -0.28 4.51 23.90
CA ASP A 406 -0.04 3.08 24.00
C ASP A 406 -0.13 2.37 22.64
N ALA A 407 -0.07 3.11 21.53
CA ALA A 407 -0.01 2.59 20.16
C ALA A 407 1.42 2.53 19.61
N ARG A 408 1.59 1.91 18.46
CA ARG A 408 2.84 1.95 17.72
C ARG A 408 3.11 3.35 17.18
N PHE A 409 4.37 3.75 17.14
CA PHE A 409 4.84 4.96 16.49
C PHE A 409 6.12 4.68 15.70
N GLY A 410 6.20 5.22 14.49
CA GLY A 410 7.30 5.04 13.55
C GLY A 410 6.79 4.77 12.14
N SER A 411 7.69 4.77 11.16
CA SER A 411 7.36 4.39 9.80
C SER A 411 6.87 2.94 9.75
N HIS A 412 6.00 2.66 8.79
CA HIS A 412 5.57 1.30 8.50
C HIS A 412 5.72 0.99 7.01
N SER A 413 4.91 1.61 6.16
CA SER A 413 4.95 1.35 4.73
C SER A 413 5.01 2.65 3.93
N ILE A 414 5.83 2.65 2.91
CA ILE A 414 5.83 3.64 1.84
C ILE A 414 4.65 3.35 0.90
N SER A 415 4.10 4.39 0.24
CA SER A 415 3.15 4.18 -0.85
C SER A 415 3.88 3.53 -2.03
N GLU A 416 3.32 2.44 -2.50
CA GLU A 416 3.89 1.60 -3.53
C GLU A 416 3.32 1.93 -4.93
N ASP A 417 2.48 2.97 -5.00
CA ASP A 417 1.87 3.43 -6.24
C ASP A 417 2.80 4.42 -6.95
N LEU A 418 3.33 4.00 -8.08
CA LEU A 418 4.25 4.80 -8.90
C LEU A 418 3.50 5.60 -9.98
N TYR A 419 2.33 6.13 -9.65
CA TYR A 419 1.51 6.89 -10.58
C TYR A 419 1.77 8.39 -10.48
N LEU A 420 1.78 9.06 -11.65
CA LEU A 420 1.60 10.49 -11.64
C LEU A 420 0.22 10.82 -11.02
N PRO A 421 0.10 11.91 -10.26
CA PRO A 421 1.07 12.99 -10.08
C PRO A 421 2.08 12.79 -8.93
N PHE A 422 1.97 11.73 -8.12
CA PHE A 422 2.85 11.51 -6.96
C PHE A 422 4.25 11.07 -7.36
N HIS A 423 4.37 10.12 -8.28
CA HIS A 423 5.67 9.65 -8.74
C HIS A 423 6.55 10.80 -9.23
N ASN A 424 7.83 10.75 -8.94
CA ASN A 424 8.85 11.76 -9.19
C ASN A 424 8.74 13.05 -8.36
N ARG A 425 7.83 13.11 -7.37
CA ARG A 425 7.62 14.30 -6.54
C ARG A 425 7.48 13.97 -5.07
N PHE A 426 6.45 13.22 -4.73
CA PHE A 426 6.02 12.96 -3.36
C PHE A 426 5.80 11.48 -3.12
N ASN A 427 6.01 11.06 -1.89
CA ASN A 427 5.54 9.76 -1.43
C ASN A 427 4.74 9.90 -0.13
N ALA A 428 3.70 9.11 0.00
CA ALA A 428 2.89 9.00 1.21
C ALA A 428 3.42 7.84 2.05
N ILE A 429 3.87 8.14 3.27
CA ILE A 429 4.41 7.14 4.18
C ILE A 429 3.51 7.03 5.40
N ALA A 430 3.05 5.83 5.71
CA ALA A 430 2.29 5.55 6.91
C ALA A 430 3.20 5.54 8.15
N TRP A 431 2.72 6.15 9.25
CA TRP A 431 3.49 6.36 10.48
C TRP A 431 2.75 5.92 11.74
N PHE A 432 1.90 4.88 11.65
CA PHE A 432 1.03 4.39 12.72
C PHE A 432 0.28 5.53 13.44
N SER A 433 0.48 5.71 14.75
CA SER A 433 -0.18 6.79 15.51
C SER A 433 0.23 8.20 15.06
N GLY A 434 1.29 8.33 14.29
CA GLY A 434 1.69 9.56 13.61
C GLY A 434 0.88 9.87 12.35
N GLY A 435 -0.04 9.01 11.92
CA GLY A 435 -0.86 9.20 10.73
C GLY A 435 -0.13 8.93 9.41
N VAL A 436 -0.55 9.57 8.33
CA VAL A 436 0.16 9.58 7.06
C VAL A 436 1.01 10.85 6.92
N ARG A 437 2.19 10.70 6.35
CA ARG A 437 3.17 11.76 6.12
C ARG A 437 3.48 11.86 4.63
N ILE A 438 3.42 13.05 4.06
CA ILE A 438 3.77 13.29 2.66
C ILE A 438 5.13 13.93 2.60
N TRP A 439 6.04 13.26 1.93
CA TRP A 439 7.42 13.70 1.76
C TRP A 439 7.65 14.21 0.35
N ASP A 440 8.19 15.42 0.24
CA ASP A 440 8.72 15.97 -1.01
C ASP A 440 10.10 15.37 -1.26
N LEU A 441 10.21 14.62 -2.34
CA LEU A 441 11.39 13.87 -2.74
C LEU A 441 12.01 14.41 -4.03
N ARG A 442 11.58 15.60 -4.49
CA ARG A 442 12.18 16.25 -5.66
C ARG A 442 13.67 16.55 -5.46
N ASN A 443 14.08 16.70 -4.21
CA ASN A 443 15.47 16.62 -3.81
C ASN A 443 15.68 15.38 -2.93
N PRO A 444 16.07 14.22 -3.48
CA PRO A 444 16.18 12.98 -2.73
C PRO A 444 17.29 13.00 -1.67
N PHE A 445 18.23 13.94 -1.76
CA PHE A 445 19.29 14.14 -0.76
C PHE A 445 18.80 14.91 0.48
N GLN A 446 17.66 15.62 0.36
CA GLN A 446 17.06 16.41 1.44
C GLN A 446 15.53 16.28 1.41
N PRO A 447 14.98 15.10 1.73
CA PRO A 447 13.54 14.91 1.82
C PRO A 447 12.90 15.89 2.81
N VAL A 448 11.75 16.45 2.45
CA VAL A 448 11.03 17.41 3.30
C VAL A 448 9.60 16.95 3.53
N GLU A 449 9.17 16.84 4.78
CA GLU A 449 7.75 16.64 5.10
C GLU A 449 6.97 17.90 4.72
N VAL A 450 6.00 17.76 3.80
CA VAL A 450 5.21 18.89 3.27
C VAL A 450 3.75 18.87 3.69
N ALA A 451 3.24 17.71 4.09
CA ALA A 451 1.88 17.55 4.56
C ALA A 451 1.78 16.33 5.48
N TRP A 452 0.77 16.32 6.34
CA TRP A 452 0.44 15.17 7.17
C TRP A 452 -1.03 15.18 7.58
N PHE A 453 -1.52 14.00 7.94
CA PHE A 453 -2.87 13.84 8.47
C PHE A 453 -2.90 12.67 9.48
N ILE A 454 -3.55 12.92 10.62
CA ILE A 454 -3.80 11.93 11.67
C ILE A 454 -5.32 11.79 11.81
N PRO A 455 -5.91 10.60 11.54
CA PRO A 455 -7.34 10.36 11.70
C PRO A 455 -7.79 10.56 13.16
N ASN A 456 -9.08 10.81 13.34
CA ASN A 456 -9.69 10.76 14.67
C ASN A 456 -10.08 9.34 15.05
N ILE A 457 -10.04 9.05 16.35
CA ILE A 457 -10.67 7.86 16.90
C ILE A 457 -12.20 7.93 16.71
N ASN A 458 -12.83 6.77 16.62
CA ASN A 458 -14.28 6.64 16.59
C ASN A 458 -14.75 5.46 17.47
N LYS A 459 -16.05 5.15 17.44
CA LYS A 459 -16.64 4.08 18.24
C LYS A 459 -16.09 2.67 17.96
N ASN A 460 -15.50 2.48 16.79
CA ASN A 460 -14.95 1.19 16.35
C ASN A 460 -13.45 1.07 16.65
N THR A 461 -12.77 2.18 17.02
CA THR A 461 -11.33 2.17 17.25
C THR A 461 -11.00 1.30 18.46
N GLU A 462 -10.20 0.27 18.25
CA GLU A 462 -9.78 -0.67 19.29
C GLU A 462 -8.77 -0.03 20.25
N GLN A 463 -8.75 -0.55 21.49
CA GLN A 463 -7.81 -0.12 22.51
C GLN A 463 -6.46 -0.83 22.32
N ASN A 464 -5.39 -0.08 22.50
CA ASN A 464 -4.01 -0.57 22.47
C ASN A 464 -3.38 -0.45 23.84
N CYS A 465 -2.51 -1.39 24.18
CA CYS A 465 -1.83 -1.42 25.47
C CYS A 465 -0.30 -1.48 25.26
N ALA A 466 0.42 -0.75 26.09
CA ALA A 466 1.87 -0.82 26.18
C ALA A 466 2.34 -1.07 27.61
N THR A 467 3.40 -1.86 27.76
CA THR A 467 4.01 -2.12 29.06
C THR A 467 5.33 -1.37 29.14
N ARG A 468 5.42 -0.41 30.05
CA ARG A 468 6.62 0.37 30.31
C ARG A 468 7.05 0.20 31.77
N ASN A 469 8.29 -0.22 31.99
CA ASN A 469 8.83 -0.46 33.34
C ASN A 469 7.94 -1.39 34.21
N GLY A 470 7.35 -2.42 33.59
CA GLY A 470 6.47 -3.37 34.25
C GLY A 470 5.03 -2.87 34.54
N VAL A 471 4.69 -1.65 34.12
CA VAL A 471 3.33 -1.09 34.23
C VAL A 471 2.68 -1.12 32.84
N THR A 472 1.50 -1.74 32.76
CA THR A 472 0.69 -1.75 31.53
C THR A 472 -0.33 -0.64 31.60
N SER A 473 -0.37 0.20 30.56
CA SER A 473 -1.43 1.18 30.31
C SER A 473 -2.06 0.91 28.95
N CYS A 474 -3.28 1.40 28.74
CA CYS A 474 -4.03 1.18 27.49
C CYS A 474 -4.74 2.46 27.08
N ASP A 475 -4.57 2.83 25.79
CA ASP A 475 -5.22 3.97 25.18
C ASP A 475 -5.99 3.57 23.91
N THR A 476 -7.04 4.30 23.60
CA THR A 476 -7.70 4.22 22.30
C THR A 476 -7.02 5.22 21.37
N VAL A 477 -6.31 4.72 20.37
CA VAL A 477 -5.46 5.51 19.46
C VAL A 477 -5.57 4.95 18.05
N VAL A 478 -5.53 5.83 17.05
CA VAL A 478 -5.43 5.41 15.64
C VAL A 478 -4.06 4.83 15.33
N GLY A 479 -4.02 4.01 14.28
CA GLY A 479 -2.77 3.48 13.73
C GLY A 479 -2.85 3.38 12.22
N THR A 480 -2.52 4.49 11.53
CA THR A 480 -2.44 4.49 10.05
C THR A 480 -1.43 3.44 9.61
N ASN A 481 -1.92 2.39 8.97
CA ASN A 481 -1.10 1.24 8.65
C ASN A 481 -0.38 1.41 7.32
N ASN A 482 -1.12 1.66 6.25
CA ASN A 482 -0.59 1.90 4.91
C ASN A 482 -1.33 3.03 4.22
N ALA A 483 -0.72 3.55 3.16
CA ALA A 483 -1.30 4.54 2.28
C ALA A 483 -1.17 4.09 0.82
N ALA A 484 -2.18 4.41 0.01
CA ALA A 484 -2.16 4.28 -1.45
C ALA A 484 -2.46 5.65 -2.08
N THR A 485 -2.04 5.83 -3.33
CA THR A 485 -2.33 7.05 -4.09
C THR A 485 -2.96 6.71 -5.43
N ASP A 486 -3.64 7.67 -6.07
CA ASP A 486 -4.19 7.47 -7.40
C ASP A 486 -3.78 8.56 -8.41
N ASP A 487 -4.11 8.34 -9.69
CA ASP A 487 -3.80 9.26 -10.79
C ASP A 487 -4.59 10.58 -10.74
N ARG A 488 -5.55 10.70 -9.82
CA ARG A 488 -6.33 11.92 -9.56
C ARG A 488 -5.71 12.78 -8.44
N GLY A 489 -4.69 12.26 -7.74
CA GLY A 489 -4.00 12.95 -6.65
C GLY A 489 -4.63 12.76 -5.27
N TYR A 490 -5.49 11.76 -5.09
CA TYR A 490 -6.01 11.38 -3.79
C TYR A 490 -5.07 10.43 -3.07
N VAL A 491 -5.11 10.47 -1.74
CA VAL A 491 -4.40 9.55 -0.84
C VAL A 491 -5.44 8.78 -0.03
N TYR A 492 -5.32 7.47 -0.03
CA TYR A 492 -6.18 6.55 0.70
C TYR A 492 -5.38 5.96 1.86
N ILE A 493 -5.90 6.08 3.05
CA ILE A 493 -5.27 5.49 4.23
C ILE A 493 -6.22 4.53 4.92
N VAL A 494 -5.67 3.51 5.55
CA VAL A 494 -6.42 2.55 6.34
C VAL A 494 -5.87 2.46 7.75
N ASP A 495 -6.74 2.21 8.70
CA ASP A 495 -6.40 2.15 10.11
C ASP A 495 -6.32 0.72 10.63
N ARG A 496 -5.22 0.42 11.33
CA ARG A 496 -4.94 -0.90 11.91
C ARG A 496 -5.85 -1.27 13.07
N TYR A 497 -6.50 -0.29 13.67
CA TYR A 497 -7.28 -0.46 14.89
C TYR A 497 -8.77 -0.22 14.67
N GLY A 498 -9.22 -0.28 13.40
CA GLY A 498 -10.64 -0.35 13.06
C GLY A 498 -11.33 1.01 12.93
N SER A 499 -10.61 2.14 12.88
CA SER A 499 -11.26 3.43 12.65
C SER A 499 -11.78 3.61 11.21
N GLY A 500 -11.34 2.78 10.25
CA GLY A 500 -11.82 2.79 8.86
C GLY A 500 -10.79 3.25 7.84
N THR A 501 -11.27 3.84 6.74
CA THR A 501 -10.46 4.42 5.66
C THR A 501 -10.85 5.86 5.43
N ASP A 502 -9.84 6.74 5.29
CA ASP A 502 -10.01 8.13 4.86
C ASP A 502 -9.52 8.30 3.43
N VAL A 503 -10.27 9.06 2.64
CA VAL A 503 -9.83 9.57 1.35
C VAL A 503 -9.41 11.01 1.55
N LEU A 504 -8.15 11.30 1.25
CA LEU A 504 -7.50 12.57 1.54
C LEU A 504 -7.09 13.27 0.25
N GLN A 505 -7.00 14.61 0.31
CA GLN A 505 -6.35 15.40 -0.73
C GLN A 505 -5.36 16.39 -0.13
N LEU A 506 -4.30 16.68 -0.88
CA LEU A 506 -3.40 17.78 -0.54
C LEU A 506 -4.08 19.13 -0.69
N THR A 507 -3.66 20.10 0.11
CA THR A 507 -4.11 21.50 0.05
C THR A 507 -2.91 22.45 -0.04
N GLY A 508 -3.16 23.73 -0.35
CA GLY A 508 -2.12 24.76 -0.37
C GLY A 508 -0.99 24.49 -1.36
N ASN A 509 0.23 24.86 -0.98
CA ASN A 509 1.43 24.72 -1.83
C ASN A 509 1.74 23.28 -2.25
N PRO A 510 1.63 22.25 -1.39
CA PRO A 510 1.85 20.88 -1.80
C PRO A 510 0.89 20.42 -2.91
N LYS A 511 -0.40 20.80 -2.85
CA LYS A 511 -1.36 20.51 -3.93
C LYS A 511 -0.92 21.16 -5.25
N THR A 512 -0.52 22.43 -5.19
CA THR A 512 -0.03 23.14 -6.38
C THR A 512 1.23 22.45 -6.95
N ALA A 513 2.18 22.06 -6.09
CA ALA A 513 3.39 21.36 -6.50
C ALA A 513 3.12 19.98 -7.07
N LEU A 514 2.12 19.24 -6.53
CA LEU A 514 1.71 17.93 -7.02
C LEU A 514 1.27 17.97 -8.49
N PHE A 515 0.46 18.97 -8.85
CA PHE A 515 -0.12 19.08 -10.19
C PHE A 515 0.67 19.95 -11.15
N ASN A 516 1.71 20.64 -10.67
CA ASN A 516 2.61 21.37 -11.56
C ASN A 516 3.59 20.40 -12.22
N LEU A 517 3.21 19.92 -13.41
CA LEU A 517 3.98 18.92 -14.17
C LEU A 517 5.22 19.49 -14.88
N THR A 518 5.50 20.80 -14.76
CA THR A 518 6.80 21.31 -15.22
C THR A 518 7.91 20.75 -14.34
N PRO A 519 8.99 20.21 -14.89
CA PRO A 519 10.18 19.89 -14.12
C PRO A 519 10.61 21.09 -13.27
N PRO A 520 11.13 20.88 -12.06
CA PRO A 520 11.61 21.96 -11.21
C PRO A 520 12.70 22.78 -11.91
#